data_5d2c1cd2f57ea66db4fe15b81de366b9
#
_entry.id   5d2c1cd2f57ea66db4fe15b81de366b9
#
_cell.length_a   1.000
_cell.length_b   1.000
_cell.length_c   1.000
_cell.angle_alpha   90.00
_cell.angle_beta   90.00
_cell.angle_gamma   90.00
#
_symmetry.space_group_name_H-M   'P 1'
#
loop_
_entity.id
_entity.type
_entity.pdbx_description
1 polymer ?
#
loop_
_entity_poly.entity_id
_entity_poly.type
_entity_poly.pdbx_seq_one_letter_code
_entity_poly.pdbx_strand_id
1 'polypeptide(L)'
;MHEIVIPYNKEQLEYLLQTAGDWGIALSHDMGQIKYHVHPILQFVEETEIIFPSEIALEPISDALFVFTDGSSNGTSATYIKDRPVVIKKAKETSAQQVEIIAVITALEHMPEEFNLYTDSKYVVHLFPDIETALISGNSKIISLLLQLQNIIQSRKRKVL
;
A
#
# COMPACT_ATOMS: atom_id res chain seq x y z
N MET A 1 -16.69 -37.13 -17.19
CA MET A 1 -16.23 -35.86 -17.74
C MET A 1 -16.36 -34.87 -16.59
N HIS A 2 -15.27 -34.30 -16.13
CA HIS A 2 -15.30 -33.32 -15.03
C HIS A 2 -15.67 -31.95 -15.60
N GLU A 3 -16.47 -31.22 -14.88
CA GLU A 3 -16.89 -29.88 -15.24
C GLU A 3 -16.15 -28.90 -14.32
N ILE A 4 -15.44 -27.92 -14.91
CA ILE A 4 -14.77 -26.86 -14.15
C ILE A 4 -15.64 -25.61 -14.22
N VAL A 5 -16.14 -25.17 -13.07
CA VAL A 5 -16.89 -23.92 -12.96
C VAL A 5 -15.93 -22.82 -12.57
N ILE A 6 -15.81 -21.79 -13.40
CA ILE A 6 -14.92 -20.65 -13.19
C ILE A 6 -15.77 -19.41 -12.85
N PRO A 7 -15.45 -18.67 -11.78
CA PRO A 7 -16.20 -17.50 -11.36
C PRO A 7 -15.86 -16.23 -12.17
N TYR A 8 -15.39 -16.39 -13.40
CA TYR A 8 -15.00 -15.31 -14.31
C TYR A 8 -15.75 -15.43 -15.63
N ASN A 9 -15.90 -14.32 -16.35
CA ASN A 9 -16.34 -14.37 -17.74
C ASN A 9 -15.17 -14.81 -18.65
N LYS A 10 -15.46 -15.06 -19.92
CA LYS A 10 -14.47 -15.56 -20.88
C LYS A 10 -13.30 -14.60 -21.06
N GLU A 11 -13.55 -13.29 -21.14
CA GLU A 11 -12.53 -12.25 -21.35
C GLU A 11 -11.61 -12.12 -20.12
N GLN A 12 -12.18 -12.18 -18.92
CA GLN A 12 -11.43 -12.18 -17.68
C GLN A 12 -10.53 -13.41 -17.55
N LEU A 13 -11.01 -14.60 -17.97
CA LEU A 13 -10.19 -15.81 -18.00
C LEU A 13 -9.06 -15.67 -19.00
N GLU A 14 -9.31 -15.20 -20.22
CA GLU A 14 -8.28 -14.98 -21.23
C GLU A 14 -7.19 -14.02 -20.74
N TYR A 15 -7.56 -12.96 -20.06
CA TYR A 15 -6.62 -12.05 -19.43
C TYR A 15 -5.78 -12.73 -18.34
N LEU A 16 -6.40 -13.50 -17.45
CA LEU A 16 -5.70 -14.28 -16.42
C LEU A 16 -4.71 -15.29 -17.01
N LEU A 17 -5.08 -15.97 -18.06
CA LEU A 17 -4.20 -16.94 -18.75
C LEU A 17 -2.97 -16.28 -19.39
N GLN A 18 -3.10 -15.02 -19.81
CA GLN A 18 -1.98 -14.24 -20.36
C GLN A 18 -1.05 -13.68 -19.28
N THR A 19 -1.59 -13.35 -18.12
CA THR A 19 -0.85 -12.64 -17.05
C THR A 19 -0.36 -13.54 -15.92
N ALA A 20 -1.01 -14.69 -15.70
CA ALA A 20 -0.71 -15.63 -14.63
C ALA A 20 -0.47 -17.05 -15.21
N GLY A 21 0.76 -17.35 -15.59
CA GLY A 21 1.15 -18.59 -16.27
C GLY A 21 0.76 -19.88 -15.55
N ASP A 22 0.66 -19.88 -14.22
CA ASP A 22 0.27 -21.05 -13.43
C ASP A 22 -1.17 -21.48 -13.69
N TRP A 23 -2.07 -20.55 -14.00
CA TRP A 23 -3.44 -20.86 -14.39
C TRP A 23 -3.52 -21.56 -15.74
N GLY A 24 -2.69 -21.16 -16.71
CA GLY A 24 -2.60 -21.81 -18.01
C GLY A 24 -2.18 -23.26 -17.88
N ILE A 25 -1.20 -23.55 -17.02
CA ILE A 25 -0.70 -24.90 -16.75
C ILE A 25 -1.80 -25.74 -16.06
N ALA A 26 -2.43 -25.20 -15.02
CA ALA A 26 -3.47 -25.90 -14.28
C ALA A 26 -4.68 -26.27 -15.16
N LEU A 27 -5.14 -25.35 -16.01
CA LEU A 27 -6.28 -25.59 -16.91
C LEU A 27 -5.94 -26.44 -18.13
N SER A 28 -4.67 -26.44 -18.60
CA SER A 28 -4.23 -27.26 -19.73
C SER A 28 -4.17 -28.76 -19.40
N HIS A 29 -4.06 -29.12 -18.15
CA HIS A 29 -4.04 -30.51 -17.67
C HIS A 29 -5.44 -31.11 -17.52
N ASP A 30 -6.47 -30.26 -17.46
CA ASP A 30 -7.85 -30.72 -17.32
C ASP A 30 -8.61 -30.48 -18.63
N MET A 31 -8.88 -31.56 -19.34
CA MET A 31 -9.62 -31.57 -20.61
C MET A 31 -11.14 -31.43 -20.40
N GLY A 32 -11.56 -30.95 -19.23
CA GLY A 32 -12.97 -30.77 -18.90
C GLY A 32 -13.63 -29.58 -19.62
N GLN A 33 -14.96 -29.57 -19.60
CA GLN A 33 -15.71 -28.44 -20.10
C GLN A 33 -15.65 -27.28 -19.08
N ILE A 34 -15.22 -26.14 -19.55
CA ILE A 34 -15.22 -24.90 -18.73
C ILE A 34 -16.60 -24.28 -18.80
N LYS A 35 -17.24 -24.12 -17.64
CA LYS A 35 -18.45 -23.30 -17.49
C LYS A 35 -18.11 -21.99 -16.80
N TYR A 36 -18.57 -20.93 -17.39
CA TYR A 36 -18.46 -19.57 -16.83
C TYR A 36 -19.71 -19.30 -15.98
N HIS A 37 -19.52 -19.12 -14.70
CA HIS A 37 -20.62 -18.79 -13.79
C HIS A 37 -20.20 -17.67 -12.86
N VAL A 38 -20.66 -16.47 -13.18
CA VAL A 38 -20.51 -15.34 -12.28
C VAL A 38 -21.54 -15.49 -11.16
N HIS A 39 -21.05 -15.75 -9.95
CA HIS A 39 -21.94 -15.82 -8.79
C HIS A 39 -22.57 -14.45 -8.52
N PRO A 40 -23.86 -14.37 -8.16
CA PRO A 40 -24.54 -13.08 -7.91
C PRO A 40 -23.80 -12.16 -6.92
N ILE A 41 -23.09 -12.72 -5.94
CA ILE A 41 -22.25 -11.96 -5.01
C ILE A 41 -21.10 -11.27 -5.74
N LEU A 42 -20.45 -11.93 -6.72
CA LEU A 42 -19.35 -11.33 -7.49
C LEU A 42 -19.88 -10.25 -8.43
N GLN A 43 -21.06 -10.47 -9.02
CA GLN A 43 -21.73 -9.45 -9.81
C GLN A 43 -22.11 -8.23 -8.94
N PHE A 44 -22.58 -8.45 -7.71
CA PHE A 44 -22.83 -7.37 -6.76
C PHE A 44 -21.53 -6.59 -6.43
N VAL A 45 -20.40 -7.27 -6.27
CA VAL A 45 -19.10 -6.61 -6.01
C VAL A 45 -18.62 -5.82 -7.22
N GLU A 46 -18.83 -6.32 -8.45
CA GLU A 46 -18.49 -5.60 -9.68
C GLU A 46 -19.40 -4.38 -9.93
N GLU A 47 -20.68 -4.50 -9.62
CA GLU A 47 -21.67 -3.42 -9.79
C GLU A 47 -21.66 -2.39 -8.65
N THR A 48 -21.08 -2.77 -7.50
CA THR A 48 -21.00 -1.90 -6.33
C THR A 48 -19.56 -1.45 -6.15
N GLU A 49 -19.28 -0.18 -6.38
CA GLU A 49 -18.03 0.44 -5.95
C GLU A 49 -17.91 0.35 -4.43
N ILE A 50 -17.25 -0.69 -3.93
CA ILE A 50 -16.95 -0.77 -2.50
C ILE A 50 -15.80 0.20 -2.25
N ILE A 51 -16.16 1.42 -1.87
CA ILE A 51 -15.19 2.42 -1.45
C ILE A 51 -14.82 2.10 0.00
N PHE A 52 -13.63 1.54 0.21
CA PHE A 52 -13.05 1.48 1.55
C PHE A 52 -12.61 2.89 1.94
N PRO A 53 -13.01 3.39 3.12
CA PRO A 53 -12.51 4.68 3.59
C PRO A 53 -10.99 4.60 3.70
N SER A 54 -10.30 5.49 3.00
CA SER A 54 -8.85 5.62 3.06
C SER A 54 -8.46 6.52 4.23
N GLU A 55 -7.43 6.14 4.96
CA GLU A 55 -6.80 6.98 5.98
C GLU A 55 -5.80 7.98 5.37
N ILE A 56 -5.48 7.81 4.09
CA ILE A 56 -4.70 8.77 3.31
C ILE A 56 -5.66 9.75 2.63
N ALA A 57 -5.49 11.04 2.94
CA ALA A 57 -6.25 12.10 2.28
C ALA A 57 -5.67 12.38 0.88
N LEU A 58 -6.54 12.72 -0.07
CA LEU A 58 -6.13 13.09 -1.43
C LEU A 58 -5.80 14.58 -1.58
N GLU A 59 -6.25 15.38 -0.62
CA GLU A 59 -6.06 16.83 -0.60
C GLU A 59 -5.61 17.28 0.79
N PRO A 60 -4.92 18.45 0.90
CA PRO A 60 -4.48 18.97 2.18
C PRO A 60 -5.62 19.11 3.18
N ILE A 61 -5.40 18.59 4.37
CA ILE A 61 -6.38 18.63 5.46
C ILE A 61 -6.36 20.04 6.05
N SER A 62 -7.51 20.72 6.01
CA SER A 62 -7.66 22.05 6.57
C SER A 62 -7.38 22.06 8.06
N ASP A 63 -6.67 23.08 8.54
CA ASP A 63 -6.33 23.28 9.95
C ASP A 63 -5.48 22.17 10.61
N ALA A 64 -5.03 21.18 9.84
CA ALA A 64 -4.14 20.14 10.34
C ALA A 64 -2.69 20.64 10.46
N LEU A 65 -1.95 20.06 11.38
CA LEU A 65 -0.53 20.39 11.60
C LEU A 65 0.31 19.98 10.38
N PHE A 66 1.40 20.75 10.19
CA PHE A 66 2.42 20.42 9.19
C PHE A 66 3.54 19.62 9.83
N VAL A 67 3.87 18.49 9.20
CA VAL A 67 4.97 17.62 9.61
C VAL A 67 5.93 17.47 8.44
N PHE A 68 7.20 17.78 8.68
CA PHE A 68 8.24 17.68 7.67
C PHE A 68 9.15 16.50 7.97
N THR A 69 9.46 15.72 6.94
CA THR A 69 10.36 14.57 7.05
C THR A 69 11.48 14.68 6.04
N ASP A 70 12.68 14.27 6.46
CA ASP A 70 13.88 14.25 5.65
C ASP A 70 14.73 13.03 5.99
N GLY A 71 15.34 12.43 5.00
CA GLY A 71 16.22 11.26 5.11
C GLY A 71 17.58 11.49 4.48
N SER A 72 18.63 11.50 5.28
CA SER A 72 19.98 11.66 4.80
C SER A 72 20.60 10.34 4.35
N SER A 73 21.46 10.38 3.32
CA SER A 73 22.22 9.23 2.80
C SER A 73 23.18 8.61 3.83
N ASN A 74 23.48 9.31 4.93
CA ASN A 74 24.29 8.80 6.03
C ASN A 74 23.52 7.96 7.06
N GLY A 75 22.26 7.64 6.79
CA GLY A 75 21.39 6.85 7.66
C GLY A 75 20.69 7.67 8.74
N THR A 76 20.70 9.00 8.67
CA THR A 76 20.00 9.85 9.64
C THR A 76 18.67 10.31 9.07
N SER A 77 17.57 10.06 9.78
CA SER A 77 16.26 10.62 9.49
C SER A 77 15.90 11.72 10.48
N ALA A 78 15.21 12.73 10.01
CA ALA A 78 14.69 13.83 10.81
C ALA A 78 13.19 13.99 10.58
N THR A 79 12.45 14.21 11.67
CA THR A 79 11.02 14.53 11.64
C THR A 79 10.81 15.80 12.44
N TYR A 80 10.31 16.85 11.79
CA TYR A 80 9.96 18.11 12.41
C TYR A 80 8.45 18.27 12.49
N ILE A 81 7.97 18.49 13.69
CA ILE A 81 6.58 18.82 14.00
C ILE A 81 6.57 20.22 14.59
N LYS A 82 5.69 21.10 14.08
CA LYS A 82 5.60 22.47 14.57
C LYS A 82 5.42 22.49 16.09
N ASP A 83 6.19 23.35 16.75
CA ASP A 83 6.17 23.56 18.21
C ASP A 83 6.58 22.32 19.05
N ARG A 84 7.24 21.35 18.43
CA ARG A 84 7.81 20.17 19.11
C ARG A 84 9.32 20.03 18.82
N PRO A 85 10.07 19.35 19.68
CA PRO A 85 11.47 19.02 19.38
C PRO A 85 11.60 18.17 18.13
N VAL A 86 12.63 18.41 17.33
CA VAL A 86 12.95 17.58 16.17
C VAL A 86 13.30 16.17 16.63
N VAL A 87 12.64 15.17 16.05
CA VAL A 87 12.96 13.76 16.30
C VAL A 87 13.99 13.30 15.28
N ILE A 88 15.15 12.87 15.76
CA ILE A 88 16.24 12.36 14.93
C ILE A 88 16.44 10.89 15.24
N LYS A 89 16.39 10.03 14.20
CA LYS A 89 16.73 8.61 14.29
C LYS A 89 17.93 8.31 13.42
N LYS A 90 18.83 7.47 13.90
CA LYS A 90 19.98 6.94 13.14
C LYS A 90 19.79 5.45 12.89
N ALA A 91 19.83 5.05 11.65
CA ALA A 91 19.79 3.67 11.24
C ALA A 91 21.11 3.29 10.56
N LYS A 92 21.72 2.19 11.00
CA LYS A 92 22.94 1.67 10.38
C LYS A 92 22.59 0.81 9.17
N GLU A 93 23.46 0.83 8.17
CA GLU A 93 23.34 -0.05 6.98
C GLU A 93 21.99 0.06 6.26
N THR A 94 21.54 1.29 6.04
CA THR A 94 20.27 1.60 5.37
C THR A 94 20.52 2.34 4.06
N SER A 95 19.68 2.05 3.05
CA SER A 95 19.63 2.86 1.83
C SER A 95 18.92 4.21 2.10
N ALA A 96 19.13 5.20 1.24
CA ALA A 96 18.45 6.48 1.34
C ALA A 96 16.92 6.30 1.40
N GLN A 97 16.35 5.44 0.54
CA GLN A 97 14.92 5.13 0.53
C GLN A 97 14.42 4.56 1.86
N GLN A 98 15.20 3.69 2.50
CA GLN A 98 14.85 3.15 3.82
C GLN A 98 14.85 4.24 4.89
N VAL A 99 15.78 5.17 4.83
CA VAL A 99 15.86 6.30 5.78
C VAL A 99 14.66 7.22 5.62
N GLU A 100 14.23 7.49 4.39
CA GLU A 100 13.03 8.26 4.11
C GLU A 100 11.76 7.59 4.68
N ILE A 101 11.61 6.28 4.49
CA ILE A 101 10.50 5.53 5.09
C ILE A 101 10.54 5.60 6.61
N ILE A 102 11.72 5.49 7.23
CA ILE A 102 11.89 5.60 8.69
C ILE A 102 11.46 6.98 9.20
N ALA A 103 11.76 8.05 8.45
CA ALA A 103 11.31 9.39 8.79
C ALA A 103 9.77 9.50 8.81
N VAL A 104 9.11 8.94 7.79
CA VAL A 104 7.64 8.91 7.69
C VAL A 104 7.02 8.07 8.81
N ILE A 105 7.53 6.86 9.06
CA ILE A 105 7.08 6.01 10.17
C ILE A 105 7.19 6.79 11.49
N THR A 106 8.30 7.49 11.70
CA THR A 106 8.51 8.31 12.91
C THR A 106 7.48 9.42 13.02
N ALA A 107 7.14 10.09 11.92
CA ALA A 107 6.08 11.10 11.89
C ALA A 107 4.73 10.51 12.32
N LEU A 108 4.35 9.39 11.74
CA LEU A 108 3.09 8.71 12.03
C LEU A 108 2.99 8.22 13.49
N GLU A 109 4.10 7.73 14.05
CA GLU A 109 4.18 7.26 15.45
C GLU A 109 4.03 8.42 16.45
N HIS A 110 4.51 9.63 16.10
CA HIS A 110 4.48 10.81 16.99
C HIS A 110 3.25 11.70 16.80
N MET A 111 2.47 11.44 15.74
CA MET A 111 1.30 12.23 15.39
C MET A 111 0.06 11.34 15.30
N PRO A 112 -0.67 11.15 16.42
CA PRO A 112 -1.93 10.42 16.40
C PRO A 112 -3.08 11.20 15.77
N GLU A 113 -2.98 12.54 15.73
CA GLU A 113 -3.97 13.44 15.13
C GLU A 113 -3.82 13.49 13.61
N GLU A 114 -4.73 14.24 12.96
CA GLU A 114 -4.65 14.58 11.53
C GLU A 114 -3.47 15.52 11.28
N PHE A 115 -2.73 15.26 10.20
CA PHE A 115 -1.63 16.14 9.81
C PHE A 115 -1.35 16.05 8.31
N ASN A 116 -0.70 17.08 7.80
CA ASN A 116 -0.18 17.12 6.45
C ASN A 116 1.32 16.81 6.48
N LEU A 117 1.71 15.75 5.76
CA LEU A 117 3.10 15.30 5.65
C LEU A 117 3.78 16.00 4.48
N TYR A 118 4.94 16.56 4.71
CA TYR A 118 5.79 17.19 3.70
C TYR A 118 7.14 16.48 3.64
N THR A 119 7.54 16.09 2.47
CA THR A 119 8.83 15.44 2.19
C THR A 119 9.35 15.89 0.84
N ASP A 120 10.67 15.97 0.68
CA ASP A 120 11.34 16.16 -0.61
C ASP A 120 11.65 14.83 -1.31
N SER A 121 11.39 13.70 -0.64
CA SER A 121 11.58 12.37 -1.18
C SER A 121 10.57 12.03 -2.27
N LYS A 122 11.00 12.04 -3.53
CA LYS A 122 10.17 11.56 -4.65
C LYS A 122 9.71 10.12 -4.46
N TYR A 123 10.52 9.30 -3.80
CA TYR A 123 10.18 7.92 -3.50
C TYR A 123 8.96 7.84 -2.57
N VAL A 124 8.95 8.61 -1.49
CA VAL A 124 7.82 8.66 -0.56
C VAL A 124 6.57 9.22 -1.23
N VAL A 125 6.70 10.32 -1.99
CA VAL A 125 5.57 10.93 -2.71
C VAL A 125 4.88 9.95 -3.64
N HIS A 126 5.64 9.10 -4.36
CA HIS A 126 5.03 8.10 -5.26
C HIS A 126 4.50 6.85 -4.52
N LEU A 127 5.12 6.51 -3.40
CA LEU A 127 4.73 5.34 -2.61
C LEU A 127 3.45 5.57 -1.79
N PHE A 128 3.33 6.75 -1.19
CA PHE A 128 2.37 7.03 -0.12
C PHE A 128 0.90 6.86 -0.54
N PRO A 129 0.45 7.32 -1.71
CA PRO A 129 -0.94 7.17 -2.14
C PRO A 129 -1.41 5.71 -2.24
N ASP A 130 -0.52 4.80 -2.61
CA ASP A 130 -0.87 3.40 -2.89
C ASP A 130 -0.56 2.45 -1.72
N ILE A 131 0.21 2.91 -0.72
CA ILE A 131 0.75 2.03 0.33
C ILE A 131 -0.35 1.34 1.15
N GLU A 132 -1.49 1.99 1.35
CA GLU A 132 -2.58 1.47 2.18
C GLU A 132 -3.19 0.19 1.62
N THR A 133 -3.28 0.09 0.29
CA THR A 133 -3.91 -1.03 -0.42
C THR A 133 -2.92 -1.93 -1.16
N ALA A 134 -1.63 -1.56 -1.19
CA ALA A 134 -0.62 -2.30 -1.92
C ALA A 134 -0.44 -3.73 -1.40
N LEU A 135 -0.29 -4.68 -2.32
CA LEU A 135 0.14 -6.04 -1.99
C LEU A 135 1.66 -6.07 -1.86
N ILE A 136 2.14 -6.16 -0.62
CA ILE A 136 3.55 -6.14 -0.30
C ILE A 136 4.00 -7.55 0.04
N SER A 137 4.98 -8.07 -0.69
CA SER A 137 5.52 -9.41 -0.47
C SER A 137 7.05 -9.43 -0.54
N GLY A 138 7.66 -10.36 0.16
CA GLY A 138 9.10 -10.53 0.23
C GLY A 138 9.64 -10.46 1.66
N ASN A 139 10.96 -10.60 1.79
CA ASN A 139 11.64 -10.68 3.09
C ASN A 139 12.86 -9.76 3.22
N SER A 140 12.97 -8.73 2.39
CA SER A 140 14.04 -7.75 2.50
C SER A 140 13.75 -6.69 3.57
N LYS A 141 14.79 -5.99 4.01
CA LYS A 141 14.67 -4.92 5.02
C LYS A 141 13.70 -3.81 4.60
N ILE A 142 13.70 -3.44 3.32
CA ILE A 142 12.77 -2.43 2.83
C ILE A 142 11.31 -2.93 2.86
N ILE A 143 11.09 -4.20 2.54
CA ILE A 143 9.75 -4.82 2.62
C ILE A 143 9.22 -4.80 4.05
N SER A 144 10.06 -5.10 5.04
CA SER A 144 9.67 -5.01 6.45
C SER A 144 9.27 -3.59 6.86
N LEU A 145 9.98 -2.56 6.37
CA LEU A 145 9.63 -1.17 6.62
C LEU A 145 8.33 -0.76 5.92
N LEU A 146 8.11 -1.21 4.69
CA LEU A 146 6.87 -0.96 3.96
C LEU A 146 5.66 -1.60 4.64
N LEU A 147 5.80 -2.84 5.12
CA LEU A 147 4.74 -3.51 5.88
C LEU A 147 4.46 -2.80 7.21
N GLN A 148 5.50 -2.31 7.90
CA GLN A 148 5.33 -1.51 9.11
C GLN A 148 4.59 -0.21 8.81
N LEU A 149 4.98 0.51 7.76
CA LEU A 149 4.32 1.73 7.31
C LEU A 149 2.84 1.48 6.99
N GLN A 150 2.55 0.45 6.19
CA GLN A 150 1.18 0.06 5.84
C GLN A 150 0.33 -0.26 7.07
N ASN A 151 0.85 -1.06 8.00
CA ASN A 151 0.14 -1.41 9.23
C ASN A 151 -0.17 -0.19 10.09
N ILE A 152 0.78 0.74 10.21
CA ILE A 152 0.56 1.98 10.98
C ILE A 152 -0.57 2.80 10.33
N ILE A 153 -0.55 3.00 9.00
CA ILE A 153 -1.58 3.75 8.28
C ILE A 153 -2.94 3.09 8.45
N GLN A 154 -3.05 1.79 8.19
CA GLN A 154 -4.32 1.04 8.30
C GLN A 154 -4.89 1.02 9.73
N SER A 155 -4.04 1.17 10.75
CA SER A 155 -4.46 1.22 12.16
C SER A 155 -4.87 2.60 12.64
N ARG A 156 -4.66 3.65 11.83
CA ARG A 156 -5.01 5.02 12.19
C ARG A 156 -6.52 5.21 12.26
N LYS A 157 -6.93 6.12 13.14
CA LYS A 157 -8.32 6.61 13.23
C LYS A 157 -8.45 8.04 12.69
N ARG A 158 -7.36 8.63 12.26
CA ARG A 158 -7.26 10.01 11.79
C ARG A 158 -6.44 10.05 10.52
N LYS A 159 -6.89 10.85 9.58
CA LYS A 159 -6.28 10.96 8.25
C LYS A 159 -4.89 11.58 8.28
N VAL A 160 -4.12 11.26 7.26
CA VAL A 160 -2.84 11.88 6.93
C VAL A 160 -2.81 12.18 5.44
N LEU A 161 -2.21 13.29 5.05
CA LEU A 161 -1.88 13.62 3.67
C LEU A 161 -0.39 13.51 3.49
#